data_700d9e3f3498a1c02dbcfa32dcaab359
#
_entry.id   700d9e3f3498a1c02dbcfa32dcaab359
#
_cell.length_a   1.000
_cell.length_b   1.000
_cell.length_c   1.000
_cell.angle_alpha   90.00
_cell.angle_beta   90.00
_cell.angle_gamma   90.00
#
_symmetry.space_group_name_H-M   'P 1'
#
loop_
_entity.id
_entity.type
_entity.pdbx_description
1 polymer ?
#
loop_
_entity_poly.entity_id
_entity_poly.type
_entity_poly.pdbx_seq_one_letter_code
_entity_poly.pdbx_strand_id
1 'polypeptide(L)'
;MISLIVAMDQNRLIGKENDLPWRLPEDLKYFKRITTSHMIVMGRKTFESIGRPLPNRENVVLTRQKDYQQEGATVIHSVEELEALDAEKEDELFVIGGATLYEQTLDVANRLYITHIEESFEGDTHFPAIDLSEWKVISKQQGIKDEKNPYTYYFTVYERS
;
A
#
# COMPACT_ATOMS: atom_id res chain seq x y z
N MET A 1 -13.27 0.57 -6.91
CA MET A 1 -12.40 1.71 -6.53
C MET A 1 -11.02 1.19 -6.17
N ILE A 2 -9.99 1.76 -6.78
CA ILE A 2 -8.59 1.38 -6.54
C ILE A 2 -7.99 2.36 -5.53
N SER A 3 -7.47 1.82 -4.43
CA SER A 3 -6.80 2.61 -3.40
C SER A 3 -5.38 2.08 -3.19
N LEU A 4 -4.45 2.99 -2.93
CA LEU A 4 -3.09 2.64 -2.52
C LEU A 4 -2.99 2.86 -1.01
N ILE A 5 -2.30 1.97 -0.31
CA ILE A 5 -2.04 2.11 1.13
C ILE A 5 -0.55 1.95 1.40
N VAL A 6 0.03 2.88 2.13
CA VAL A 6 1.47 2.95 2.37
C VAL A 6 1.79 3.76 3.62
N ALA A 7 2.91 3.44 4.26
CA ALA A 7 3.52 4.30 5.29
C ALA A 7 4.83 4.85 4.71
N MET A 8 5.12 6.12 4.93
CA MET A 8 6.33 6.74 4.42
C MET A 8 6.85 7.83 5.37
N ASP A 9 8.15 8.07 5.28
CA ASP A 9 8.77 9.16 6.02
C ASP A 9 8.62 10.51 5.32
N GLN A 10 9.27 11.54 5.84
CA GLN A 10 9.21 12.90 5.29
C GLN A 10 9.74 13.01 3.86
N ASN A 11 10.58 12.08 3.44
CA ASN A 11 11.19 12.05 2.12
C ASN A 11 10.56 11.01 1.19
N ARG A 12 9.37 10.54 1.55
CA ARG A 12 8.64 9.48 0.82
C ARG A 12 9.36 8.12 0.83
N LEU A 13 10.26 7.90 1.79
CA LEU A 13 10.93 6.62 1.95
C LEU A 13 9.94 5.57 2.44
N ILE A 14 9.93 4.41 1.81
CA ILE A 14 9.01 3.31 2.14
C ILE A 14 9.74 1.99 2.42
N GLY A 15 11.04 1.94 2.27
CA GLY A 15 11.77 0.71 2.54
C GLY A 15 13.29 0.87 2.53
N LYS A 16 13.93 -0.11 3.15
CA LYS A 16 15.38 -0.27 3.18
C LYS A 16 15.70 -1.76 3.15
N GLU A 17 16.44 -2.21 2.12
CA GLU A 17 16.84 -3.60 1.98
C GLU A 17 15.68 -4.59 2.11
N ASN A 18 14.55 -4.27 1.46
CA ASN A 18 13.30 -5.05 1.47
C ASN A 18 12.60 -5.12 2.83
N ASP A 19 12.91 -4.21 3.75
CA ASP A 19 12.29 -4.14 5.07
C ASP A 19 11.95 -2.67 5.39
N LEU A 20 11.36 -2.41 6.54
CA LEU A 20 11.04 -1.07 7.01
C LEU A 20 12.11 -0.58 8.00
N PRO A 21 12.59 0.67 7.86
CA PRO A 21 13.55 1.23 8.80
C PRO A 21 12.94 1.69 10.12
N TRP A 22 11.62 1.60 10.26
CA TRP A 22 10.89 1.96 11.49
C TRP A 22 10.04 0.81 11.97
N ARG A 23 9.59 0.92 13.21
CA ARG A 23 8.64 -0.03 13.77
C ARG A 23 7.48 0.75 14.38
N LEU A 24 6.28 0.56 13.85
CA LEU A 24 5.04 1.18 14.29
C LEU A 24 3.94 0.13 14.39
N PRO A 25 3.79 -0.56 15.52
CA PRO A 25 2.73 -1.57 15.69
C PRO A 25 1.33 -1.02 15.42
N GLU A 26 1.07 0.23 15.77
CA GLU A 26 -0.24 0.87 15.52
C GLU A 26 -0.51 1.02 14.03
N ASP A 27 0.51 1.23 13.20
CA ASP A 27 0.34 1.30 11.76
C ASP A 27 0.00 -0.07 11.17
N LEU A 28 0.60 -1.14 11.70
CA LEU A 28 0.25 -2.50 11.29
C LEU A 28 -1.20 -2.85 11.64
N LYS A 29 -1.66 -2.41 12.80
CA LYS A 29 -3.07 -2.58 13.20
C LYS A 29 -4.01 -1.80 12.29
N TYR A 30 -3.64 -0.59 11.94
CA TYR A 30 -4.39 0.25 11.00
C TYR A 30 -4.49 -0.42 9.64
N PHE A 31 -3.38 -0.89 9.10
CA PHE A 31 -3.33 -1.61 7.83
C PHE A 31 -4.28 -2.81 7.83
N LYS A 32 -4.20 -3.62 8.89
CA LYS A 32 -5.07 -4.79 9.03
C LYS A 32 -6.55 -4.39 9.08
N ARG A 33 -6.88 -3.36 9.85
CA ARG A 33 -8.27 -2.89 9.99
C ARG A 33 -8.83 -2.39 8.67
N ILE A 34 -8.04 -1.61 7.93
CA ILE A 34 -8.48 -1.00 6.67
C ILE A 34 -8.62 -2.05 5.56
N THR A 35 -7.71 -3.02 5.49
CA THR A 35 -7.67 -3.97 4.37
C THR A 35 -8.45 -5.27 4.60
N THR A 36 -8.81 -5.61 5.84
CA THR A 36 -9.55 -6.84 6.13
C THR A 36 -10.87 -6.87 5.37
N SER A 37 -11.18 -8.01 4.76
CA SER A 37 -12.37 -8.25 3.94
C SER A 37 -12.34 -7.56 2.57
N HIS A 38 -11.21 -6.98 2.19
CA HIS A 38 -11.00 -6.38 0.88
C HIS A 38 -9.98 -7.16 0.08
N MET A 39 -9.99 -6.97 -1.25
CA MET A 39 -8.94 -7.48 -2.11
C MET A 39 -7.68 -6.66 -1.88
N ILE A 40 -6.55 -7.34 -1.76
CA ILE A 40 -5.23 -6.71 -1.71
C ILE A 40 -4.41 -7.14 -2.92
N VAL A 41 -3.71 -6.18 -3.51
CA VAL A 41 -2.92 -6.39 -4.72
C VAL A 41 -1.47 -6.01 -4.43
N MET A 42 -0.54 -6.88 -4.79
CA MET A 42 0.87 -6.69 -4.51
C MET A 42 1.74 -7.23 -5.63
N GLY A 43 2.97 -6.76 -5.69
CA GLY A 43 3.97 -7.33 -6.58
C GLY A 43 4.49 -8.67 -6.04
N ARG A 44 5.11 -9.47 -6.91
CA ARG A 44 5.63 -10.79 -6.55
C ARG A 44 6.63 -10.72 -5.39
N LYS A 45 7.57 -9.77 -5.43
CA LYS A 45 8.57 -9.64 -4.37
C LYS A 45 7.97 -9.30 -3.01
N THR A 46 6.91 -8.47 -3.01
CA THR A 46 6.18 -8.14 -1.80
C THR A 46 5.50 -9.39 -1.24
N PHE A 47 4.86 -10.18 -2.09
CA PHE A 47 4.23 -11.43 -1.67
C PHE A 47 5.26 -12.39 -1.07
N GLU A 48 6.40 -12.56 -1.73
CA GLU A 48 7.48 -13.44 -1.25
C GLU A 48 8.06 -12.96 0.08
N SER A 49 8.14 -11.64 0.28
CA SER A 49 8.61 -11.05 1.53
C SER A 49 7.65 -11.32 2.68
N ILE A 50 6.35 -11.23 2.43
CA ILE A 50 5.31 -11.57 3.42
C ILE A 50 5.34 -13.06 3.73
N GLY A 51 5.60 -13.90 2.72
CA GLY A 51 5.81 -15.34 2.86
C GLY A 51 4.56 -16.20 2.83
N ARG A 52 3.37 -15.60 2.88
CA ARG A 52 2.10 -16.33 2.86
C ARG A 52 0.95 -15.39 2.49
N PRO A 53 -0.19 -15.92 2.00
CA PRO A 53 -1.38 -15.08 1.81
C PRO A 53 -1.84 -14.48 3.13
N LEU A 54 -2.21 -13.20 3.10
CA LEU A 54 -2.75 -12.55 4.30
C LEU A 54 -4.19 -13.04 4.52
N PRO A 55 -4.53 -13.44 5.76
CA PRO A 55 -5.85 -14.01 6.02
C PRO A 55 -6.97 -12.98 5.92
N ASN A 56 -8.18 -13.47 5.63
CA ASN A 56 -9.41 -12.68 5.56
C ASN A 56 -9.40 -11.61 4.48
N ARG A 57 -8.59 -11.81 3.44
CA ARG A 57 -8.46 -10.92 2.29
C ARG A 57 -8.23 -11.76 1.04
N GLU A 58 -8.74 -11.30 -0.08
CA GLU A 58 -8.42 -11.91 -1.37
C GLU A 58 -7.05 -11.39 -1.80
N ASN A 59 -6.07 -12.28 -1.92
CA ASN A 59 -4.70 -11.94 -2.28
C ASN A 59 -4.52 -12.02 -3.78
N VAL A 60 -4.06 -10.92 -4.39
CA VAL A 60 -3.77 -10.83 -5.82
C VAL A 60 -2.32 -10.43 -6.00
N VAL A 61 -1.60 -11.18 -6.83
CA VAL A 61 -0.21 -10.89 -7.18
C VAL A 61 -0.14 -10.43 -8.64
N LEU A 62 0.43 -9.25 -8.86
CA LEU A 62 0.66 -8.73 -10.20
C LEU A 62 2.14 -8.93 -10.55
N THR A 63 2.40 -9.68 -11.61
CA THR A 63 3.77 -10.00 -12.05
C THR A 63 3.82 -10.12 -13.57
N ARG A 64 4.97 -9.78 -14.15
CA ARG A 64 5.22 -9.98 -15.58
C ARG A 64 5.50 -11.44 -15.92
N GLN A 65 5.81 -12.27 -14.91
CA GLN A 65 6.08 -13.69 -15.12
C GLN A 65 4.80 -14.44 -15.42
N LYS A 66 4.59 -14.80 -16.68
CA LYS A 66 3.33 -15.40 -17.16
C LYS A 66 3.08 -16.80 -16.62
N ASP A 67 4.12 -17.51 -16.23
CA ASP A 67 4.04 -18.86 -15.67
C ASP A 67 4.02 -18.89 -14.14
N TYR A 68 4.06 -17.73 -13.49
CA TYR A 68 4.02 -17.64 -12.05
C TYR A 68 2.66 -18.10 -11.51
N GLN A 69 2.69 -19.00 -10.54
CA GLN A 69 1.50 -19.50 -9.86
C GLN A 69 1.81 -19.55 -8.36
N GLN A 70 0.82 -19.21 -7.57
CA GLN A 70 0.95 -19.23 -6.13
C GLN A 70 -0.37 -19.68 -5.50
N GLU A 71 -0.30 -20.74 -4.68
CA GLU A 71 -1.45 -21.21 -3.94
C GLU A 71 -1.94 -20.12 -2.97
N GLY A 72 -3.24 -19.93 -2.94
CA GLY A 72 -3.87 -18.93 -2.06
C GLY A 72 -3.87 -17.52 -2.61
N ALA A 73 -3.38 -17.32 -3.84
CA ALA A 73 -3.39 -16.02 -4.50
C ALA A 73 -3.86 -16.13 -5.95
N THR A 74 -4.52 -15.09 -6.40
CA THR A 74 -4.86 -14.91 -7.81
C THR A 74 -3.71 -14.17 -8.48
N VAL A 75 -3.23 -14.63 -9.62
CA VAL A 75 -2.12 -13.99 -10.34
C VAL A 75 -2.66 -13.25 -11.55
N ILE A 76 -2.25 -11.99 -11.67
CA ILE A 76 -2.54 -11.14 -12.83
C ILE A 76 -1.21 -10.58 -13.37
N HIS A 77 -1.23 -10.09 -14.61
CA HIS A 77 0.01 -9.75 -15.32
C HIS A 77 0.10 -8.30 -15.80
N SER A 78 -0.94 -7.50 -15.59
CA SER A 78 -0.96 -6.11 -16.06
C SER A 78 -1.88 -5.23 -15.22
N VAL A 79 -1.68 -3.92 -15.32
CA VAL A 79 -2.56 -2.93 -14.72
C VAL A 79 -3.95 -2.98 -15.35
N GLU A 80 -4.03 -3.29 -16.64
CA GLU A 80 -5.31 -3.46 -17.35
C GLU A 80 -6.13 -4.62 -16.75
N GLU A 81 -5.48 -5.72 -16.38
CA GLU A 81 -6.16 -6.81 -15.69
C GLU A 81 -6.62 -6.39 -14.29
N LEU A 82 -5.84 -5.55 -13.61
CA LEU A 82 -6.24 -4.98 -12.32
C LEU A 82 -7.49 -4.11 -12.45
N GLU A 83 -7.51 -3.25 -13.47
CA GLU A 83 -8.67 -2.40 -13.73
C GLU A 83 -9.90 -3.23 -14.07
N ALA A 84 -9.74 -4.35 -14.78
CA ALA A 84 -10.83 -5.26 -15.06
C ALA A 84 -11.38 -5.92 -13.79
N LEU A 85 -10.51 -6.31 -12.87
CA LEU A 85 -10.95 -6.82 -11.56
C LEU A 85 -11.71 -5.78 -10.76
N ASP A 86 -11.24 -4.53 -10.78
CA ASP A 86 -11.91 -3.43 -10.11
C ASP A 86 -13.31 -3.17 -10.68
N ALA A 87 -13.45 -3.26 -12.01
CA ALA A 87 -14.73 -3.04 -12.68
C ALA A 87 -15.77 -4.11 -12.34
N GLU A 88 -15.35 -5.32 -12.01
CA GLU A 88 -16.24 -6.43 -11.65
C GLU A 88 -16.76 -6.34 -10.21
N LYS A 89 -16.12 -5.53 -9.37
CA LYS A 89 -16.45 -5.43 -7.95
C LYS A 89 -16.79 -4.00 -7.57
N GLU A 90 -17.84 -3.82 -6.81
CA GLU A 90 -18.23 -2.50 -6.32
C GLU A 90 -17.42 -2.07 -5.10
N ASP A 91 -16.65 -3.00 -4.53
CA ASP A 91 -15.89 -2.76 -3.32
C ASP A 91 -14.52 -2.14 -3.61
N GLU A 92 -13.90 -1.62 -2.55
CA GLU A 92 -12.57 -1.01 -2.60
C GLU A 92 -11.50 -2.10 -2.57
N LEU A 93 -10.51 -2.01 -3.47
CA LEU A 93 -9.32 -2.85 -3.42
C LEU A 93 -8.11 -2.01 -3.06
N PHE A 94 -7.10 -2.63 -2.44
CA PHE A 94 -5.91 -1.94 -1.94
C PHE A 94 -4.65 -2.48 -2.58
N VAL A 95 -3.88 -1.58 -3.20
CA VAL A 95 -2.53 -1.87 -3.66
C VAL A 95 -1.58 -1.65 -2.49
N ILE A 96 -0.85 -2.69 -2.10
CA ILE A 96 -0.04 -2.68 -0.87
C ILE A 96 1.48 -2.67 -1.11
N GLY A 97 1.91 -2.53 -2.35
CA GLY A 97 3.32 -2.39 -2.70
C GLY A 97 3.81 -3.45 -3.68
N GLY A 98 5.05 -3.42 -4.08
CA GLY A 98 6.03 -2.41 -3.68
C GLY A 98 6.07 -1.15 -4.55
N ALA A 99 7.23 -0.49 -4.52
CA ALA A 99 7.41 0.81 -5.16
C ALA A 99 7.05 0.82 -6.65
N THR A 100 7.47 -0.20 -7.39
CA THR A 100 7.18 -0.30 -8.82
C THR A 100 5.67 -0.37 -9.06
N LEU A 101 4.95 -1.13 -8.25
CA LEU A 101 3.50 -1.26 -8.39
C LEU A 101 2.79 0.03 -8.00
N TYR A 102 3.24 0.72 -6.96
CA TYR A 102 2.70 2.04 -6.63
C TYR A 102 2.86 3.02 -7.79
N GLU A 103 4.03 3.03 -8.40
CA GLU A 103 4.31 3.89 -9.56
C GLU A 103 3.39 3.57 -10.74
N GLN A 104 3.17 2.29 -11.01
CA GLN A 104 2.32 1.85 -12.12
C GLN A 104 0.84 2.11 -11.89
N THR A 105 0.39 2.19 -10.64
CA THR A 105 -1.03 2.28 -10.28
C THR A 105 -1.47 3.65 -9.79
N LEU A 106 -0.53 4.57 -9.53
CA LEU A 106 -0.88 5.89 -9.02
C LEU A 106 -1.85 6.64 -9.94
N ASP A 107 -1.66 6.54 -11.25
CA ASP A 107 -2.50 7.24 -12.22
C ASP A 107 -3.95 6.73 -12.28
N VAL A 108 -4.17 5.47 -11.89
CA VAL A 108 -5.50 4.87 -11.89
C VAL A 108 -6.13 4.81 -10.49
N ALA A 109 -5.41 5.23 -9.47
CA ALA A 109 -5.89 5.19 -8.10
C ALA A 109 -6.93 6.28 -7.84
N ASN A 110 -7.94 5.94 -7.04
CA ASN A 110 -9.00 6.86 -6.61
C ASN A 110 -8.71 7.46 -5.25
N ARG A 111 -8.03 6.71 -4.37
CA ARG A 111 -7.66 7.14 -3.03
C ARG A 111 -6.24 6.73 -2.67
N LEU A 112 -5.63 7.51 -1.79
CA LEU A 112 -4.35 7.19 -1.18
C LEU A 112 -4.52 7.18 0.33
N TYR A 113 -4.16 6.07 0.97
CA TYR A 113 -4.12 5.93 2.42
C TYR A 113 -2.66 6.01 2.80
N ILE A 114 -2.22 7.16 3.30
CA ILE A 114 -0.81 7.39 3.60
C ILE A 114 -0.63 7.63 5.09
N THR A 115 0.19 6.81 5.72
CA THR A 115 0.69 7.09 7.06
C THR A 115 1.94 7.94 6.91
N HIS A 116 1.84 9.21 7.26
CA HIS A 116 2.96 10.15 7.23
C HIS A 116 3.71 10.11 8.54
N ILE A 117 4.94 9.64 8.51
CA ILE A 117 5.81 9.59 9.69
C ILE A 117 6.70 10.82 9.66
N GLU A 118 6.62 11.67 10.70
CA GLU A 118 7.39 12.90 10.80
C GLU A 118 8.81 12.63 11.27
N GLU A 119 9.55 11.90 10.45
CA GLU A 119 10.93 11.51 10.70
C GLU A 119 11.63 11.31 9.37
N SER A 120 12.96 11.32 9.37
CA SER A 120 13.77 11.00 8.18
C SER A 120 14.59 9.77 8.49
N PHE A 121 14.48 8.77 7.63
CA PHE A 121 15.23 7.52 7.74
C PHE A 121 16.14 7.34 6.54
N GLU A 122 17.16 6.53 6.68
CA GLU A 122 17.98 6.11 5.54
C GLU A 122 17.37 4.87 4.90
N GLY A 123 17.37 4.85 3.58
CA GLY A 123 16.86 3.71 2.83
C GLY A 123 16.99 3.90 1.35
N ASP A 124 16.48 2.93 0.61
CA ASP A 124 16.69 2.82 -0.83
C ASP A 124 15.42 2.82 -1.67
N THR A 125 14.25 2.78 -1.05
CA THR A 125 12.99 2.62 -1.76
C THR A 125 12.03 3.72 -1.38
N HIS A 126 11.45 4.38 -2.38
CA HIS A 126 10.60 5.56 -2.18
C HIS A 126 9.26 5.41 -2.89
N PHE A 127 8.23 6.03 -2.32
CA PHE A 127 6.93 6.19 -2.95
C PHE A 127 7.06 7.24 -4.07
N PRO A 128 6.32 7.10 -5.18
CA PRO A 128 6.40 8.09 -6.26
C PRO A 128 5.95 9.48 -5.81
N ALA A 129 6.44 10.50 -6.48
CA ALA A 129 6.07 11.87 -6.21
C ALA A 129 4.56 12.07 -6.44
N ILE A 130 3.92 12.79 -5.54
CA ILE A 130 2.48 13.07 -5.57
C ILE A 130 2.28 14.53 -5.91
N ASP A 131 1.47 14.81 -6.94
CA ASP A 131 1.03 16.17 -7.25
C ASP A 131 -0.19 16.48 -6.37
N LEU A 132 0.02 17.25 -5.31
CA LEU A 132 -1.04 17.57 -4.35
C LEU A 132 -2.17 18.40 -4.95
N SER A 133 -1.99 18.99 -6.14
CA SER A 133 -3.08 19.67 -6.84
C SER A 133 -4.14 18.70 -7.37
N GLU A 134 -3.79 17.42 -7.51
CA GLU A 134 -4.68 16.36 -7.97
C GLU A 134 -5.38 15.62 -6.84
N TRP A 135 -5.01 15.88 -5.60
CA TRP A 135 -5.48 15.12 -4.45
C TRP A 135 -6.04 16.03 -3.36
N LYS A 136 -7.16 15.60 -2.77
CA LYS A 136 -7.83 16.30 -1.69
C LYS A 136 -7.77 15.46 -0.41
N VAL A 137 -7.37 16.07 0.70
CA VAL A 137 -7.40 15.39 2.00
C VAL A 137 -8.86 15.26 2.45
N ILE A 138 -9.32 14.03 2.68
CA ILE A 138 -10.66 13.75 3.18
C ILE A 138 -10.66 13.28 4.63
N SER A 139 -9.50 12.87 5.16
CA SER A 139 -9.36 12.45 6.55
C SER A 139 -7.91 12.60 6.98
N LYS A 140 -7.69 13.03 8.21
CA LYS A 140 -6.36 13.10 8.82
C LYS A 140 -6.51 12.89 10.32
N GLN A 141 -5.82 11.89 10.85
CA GLN A 141 -5.86 11.56 12.26
C GLN A 141 -4.45 11.27 12.76
N GLN A 142 -4.07 11.92 13.85
CA GLN A 142 -2.79 11.63 14.50
C GLN A 142 -2.84 10.25 15.16
N GLY A 143 -1.80 9.46 14.94
CA GLY A 143 -1.65 8.16 15.58
C GLY A 143 -1.15 8.29 17.02
N ILE A 144 -1.25 7.19 17.76
CA ILE A 144 -0.80 7.11 19.14
C ILE A 144 0.72 7.08 19.19
N LYS A 145 1.33 8.01 19.92
CA LYS A 145 2.77 8.03 20.17
C LYS A 145 3.04 7.52 21.57
N ASP A 146 3.82 6.44 21.66
CA ASP A 146 4.18 5.81 22.93
C ASP A 146 5.54 5.10 22.81
N GLU A 147 5.90 4.29 23.80
CA GLU A 147 7.20 3.59 23.81
C GLU A 147 7.36 2.63 22.63
N LYS A 148 6.28 2.01 22.19
CA LYS A 148 6.29 1.07 21.04
C LYS A 148 6.13 1.78 19.72
N ASN A 149 5.54 2.98 19.73
CA ASN A 149 5.30 3.81 18.56
C ASN A 149 5.96 5.17 18.81
N PRO A 150 7.32 5.26 18.70
CA PRO A 150 8.07 6.40 19.21
C PRO A 150 8.08 7.63 18.31
N TYR A 151 7.33 7.61 17.21
CA TYR A 151 7.32 8.70 16.23
C TYR A 151 6.00 9.45 16.23
N THR A 152 6.03 10.70 15.77
CA THR A 152 4.81 11.43 15.43
C THR A 152 4.39 11.02 14.02
N TYR A 153 3.15 10.57 13.84
CA TYR A 153 2.66 10.11 12.56
C TYR A 153 1.17 10.37 12.43
N TYR A 154 0.71 10.47 11.18
CA TYR A 154 -0.67 10.79 10.85
C TYR A 154 -1.21 9.81 9.83
N PHE A 155 -2.40 9.28 10.08
CA PHE A 155 -3.15 8.51 9.10
C PHE A 155 -3.93 9.50 8.24
N THR A 156 -3.54 9.65 6.99
CA THR A 156 -4.14 10.60 6.07
C THR A 156 -4.77 9.87 4.89
N VAL A 157 -5.99 10.25 4.53
CA VAL A 157 -6.67 9.69 3.36
C VAL A 157 -6.86 10.82 2.35
N TYR A 158 -6.38 10.58 1.15
CA TYR A 158 -6.53 11.49 0.01
C TYR A 158 -7.50 10.90 -0.99
N GLU A 159 -8.30 11.75 -1.59
CA GLU A 159 -9.16 11.36 -2.70
C GLU A 159 -8.81 12.21 -3.91
N ARG A 160 -8.89 11.62 -5.10
CA ARG A 160 -8.59 12.35 -6.33
C ARG A 160 -9.61 13.49 -6.52
N SER A 161 -9.09 14.65 -6.80
CA SER A 161 -9.91 15.87 -6.99
C SER A 161 -10.74 15.81 -8.27
#